data_b8bca544f7151821913dd61fc004bb03
#
_entry.id   b8bca544f7151821913dd61fc004bb03
#
_cell.length_a   1.000
_cell.length_b   1.000
_cell.length_c   1.000
_cell.angle_alpha   90.00
_cell.angle_beta   90.00
_cell.angle_gamma   90.00
#
_symmetry.space_group_name_H-M   'P 1'
#
loop_
_entity.id
_entity.type
_entity.pdbx_description
1 polymer ?
#
loop_
_entity_poly.entity_id
_entity_poly.type
_entity_poly.pdbx_seq_one_letter_code
_entity_poly.pdbx_strand_id
1 'polypeptide(L)'
;MSALEEINENRTGIENVNLLNHVFYKRYGFSSTGPFEMTLESSLLMNVVRKKKGSPFALSLLYFIVAQVAGLPVYPLCFTGGFVPVYVENDKILFNINVFHQGEIFVENNISNMVKTQAASMGVNVDIGEAVVKKDHSILVMYLEFLQMLYSNSGDSVTQMDIDDAIEALGGKRYLTIESDEDEW
;
A
#
# COMPACT_ATOMS: atom_id res chain seq x y z
N MET A 1 4.95 -1.39 28.82
CA MET A 1 5.69 -0.69 27.76
C MET A 1 5.18 -1.20 26.41
N SER A 2 4.68 -0.33 25.55
CA SER A 2 4.24 -0.74 24.22
C SER A 2 5.49 -1.06 23.39
N ALA A 3 5.49 -2.13 22.59
CA ALA A 3 6.67 -2.45 21.78
C ALA A 3 6.99 -1.37 20.73
N LEU A 4 6.03 -0.48 20.41
CA LEU A 4 6.28 0.71 19.58
C LEU A 4 7.08 1.79 20.32
N GLU A 5 7.11 1.80 21.66
CA GLU A 5 7.98 2.70 22.46
C GLU A 5 9.46 2.34 22.39
N GLU A 6 9.78 1.15 21.87
CA GLU A 6 11.16 0.72 21.62
C GLU A 6 11.72 1.26 20.30
N ILE A 7 10.86 1.73 19.39
CA ILE A 7 11.25 2.45 18.17
C ILE A 7 11.79 3.82 18.59
N ASN A 8 13.03 4.12 18.24
CA ASN A 8 13.68 5.37 18.63
C ASN A 8 14.84 5.75 17.69
N GLU A 9 15.29 7.00 17.82
CA GLU A 9 16.34 7.60 16.97
C GLU A 9 17.74 7.01 17.17
N ASN A 10 17.97 6.27 18.27
CA ASN A 10 19.28 5.62 18.53
C ASN A 10 19.46 4.32 17.75
N ARG A 11 18.42 3.87 17.06
CA ARG A 11 18.42 2.68 16.21
C ARG A 11 18.53 3.08 14.73
N THR A 12 19.14 2.21 13.96
CA THR A 12 19.13 2.35 12.49
C THR A 12 17.71 2.16 11.94
N GLY A 13 17.44 2.68 10.72
CA GLY A 13 16.16 2.47 10.05
C GLY A 13 15.80 0.99 9.90
N ILE A 14 16.80 0.14 9.60
CA ILE A 14 16.60 -1.32 9.47
C ILE A 14 16.19 -1.93 10.82
N GLU A 15 16.84 -1.57 11.92
CA GLU A 15 16.48 -2.07 13.26
C GLU A 15 15.07 -1.66 13.65
N ASN A 16 14.70 -0.41 13.43
CA ASN A 16 13.36 0.10 13.71
C ASN A 16 12.28 -0.59 12.84
N VAL A 17 12.53 -0.81 11.55
CA VAL A 17 11.60 -1.53 10.68
C VAL A 17 11.50 -3.00 11.08
N ASN A 18 12.60 -3.66 11.46
CA ASN A 18 12.55 -5.03 11.96
C ASN A 18 11.74 -5.15 13.27
N LEU A 19 11.83 -4.15 14.15
CA LEU A 19 11.02 -4.09 15.36
C LEU A 19 9.54 -3.89 15.02
N LEU A 20 9.21 -2.99 14.09
CA LEU A 20 7.86 -2.82 13.57
C LEU A 20 7.33 -4.14 12.97
N ASN A 21 8.13 -4.83 12.15
CA ASN A 21 7.78 -6.12 11.57
C ASN A 21 7.48 -7.17 12.64
N HIS A 22 8.30 -7.23 13.68
CA HIS A 22 8.05 -8.14 14.79
C HIS A 22 6.70 -7.84 15.47
N VAL A 23 6.41 -6.56 15.74
CA VAL A 23 5.14 -6.16 16.34
C VAL A 23 3.98 -6.48 15.41
N PHE A 24 4.06 -6.08 14.15
CA PHE A 24 2.97 -6.20 13.18
C PHE A 24 2.64 -7.66 12.85
N TYR A 25 3.66 -8.44 12.47
CA TYR A 25 3.45 -9.82 11.99
C TYR A 25 3.48 -10.86 13.10
N LYS A 26 4.39 -10.75 14.08
CA LYS A 26 4.54 -11.80 15.11
C LYS A 26 3.64 -11.55 16.31
N ARG A 27 3.59 -10.32 16.82
CA ARG A 27 2.82 -10.01 18.03
C ARG A 27 1.34 -9.83 17.73
N TYR A 28 0.98 -9.06 16.69
CA TYR A 28 -0.41 -8.83 16.30
C TYR A 28 -0.94 -9.85 15.29
N GLY A 29 -0.09 -10.64 14.65
CA GLY A 29 -0.46 -11.74 13.78
C GLY A 29 -1.02 -11.32 12.43
N PHE A 30 -0.73 -10.10 11.95
CA PHE A 30 -1.17 -9.70 10.63
C PHE A 30 -0.52 -10.55 9.55
N SER A 31 -1.29 -10.87 8.50
CA SER A 31 -0.82 -11.64 7.35
C SER A 31 -1.54 -11.23 6.07
N SER A 32 -0.90 -11.43 4.93
CA SER A 32 -1.54 -11.25 3.63
C SER A 32 -2.47 -12.43 3.31
N THR A 33 -3.56 -12.13 2.60
CA THR A 33 -4.27 -13.12 1.78
C THR A 33 -3.40 -13.50 0.58
N GLY A 34 -3.81 -14.47 -0.20
CA GLY A 34 -3.11 -14.76 -1.46
C GLY A 34 -3.11 -13.53 -2.40
N PRO A 35 -2.15 -13.43 -3.33
CA PRO A 35 -2.00 -12.26 -4.21
C PRO A 35 -3.23 -11.97 -5.07
N PHE A 36 -4.09 -12.95 -5.28
CA PHE A 36 -5.33 -12.85 -6.08
C PHE A 36 -6.60 -12.71 -5.23
N GLU A 37 -6.50 -12.79 -3.91
CA GLU A 37 -7.66 -12.71 -3.01
C GLU A 37 -7.97 -11.25 -2.66
N MET A 38 -8.38 -10.48 -3.67
CA MET A 38 -8.80 -9.09 -3.55
C MET A 38 -10.32 -9.01 -3.53
N THR A 39 -10.91 -9.22 -2.37
CA THR A 39 -12.35 -9.11 -2.13
C THR A 39 -12.65 -7.93 -1.22
N LEU A 40 -13.91 -7.45 -1.19
CA LEU A 40 -14.32 -6.42 -0.22
C LEU A 40 -14.01 -6.86 1.22
N GLU A 41 -14.24 -8.13 1.54
CA GLU A 41 -14.00 -8.66 2.88
C GLU A 41 -12.54 -8.58 3.30
N SER A 42 -11.60 -8.89 2.41
CA SER A 42 -10.16 -8.83 2.65
C SER A 42 -9.56 -7.43 2.50
N SER A 43 -10.32 -6.49 1.94
CA SER A 43 -9.81 -5.16 1.57
C SER A 43 -10.31 -4.02 2.45
N LEU A 44 -11.45 -4.17 3.13
CA LEU A 44 -11.93 -3.19 4.11
C LEU A 44 -11.04 -3.19 5.35
N LEU A 45 -10.41 -2.06 5.67
CA LEU A 45 -9.45 -1.95 6.79
C LEU A 45 -10.01 -2.44 8.13
N MET A 46 -11.29 -2.18 8.42
CA MET A 46 -11.93 -2.68 9.63
C MET A 46 -11.94 -4.20 9.71
N ASN A 47 -12.16 -4.88 8.57
CA ASN A 47 -12.10 -6.33 8.50
C ASN A 47 -10.67 -6.84 8.65
N VAL A 48 -9.70 -6.18 8.01
CA VAL A 48 -8.28 -6.51 8.13
C VAL A 48 -7.82 -6.43 9.58
N VAL A 49 -8.17 -5.35 10.28
CA VAL A 49 -7.82 -5.17 11.71
C VAL A 49 -8.46 -6.26 12.56
N ARG A 50 -9.73 -6.60 12.31
CA ARG A 50 -10.46 -7.61 13.10
C ARG A 50 -9.97 -9.03 12.82
N LYS A 51 -9.76 -9.38 11.54
CA LYS A 51 -9.38 -10.74 11.12
C LYS A 51 -7.87 -10.98 11.11
N LYS A 52 -7.07 -9.93 11.24
CA LYS A 52 -5.61 -9.98 11.12
C LYS A 52 -5.12 -10.50 9.76
N LYS A 53 -5.98 -10.47 8.76
CA LYS A 53 -5.70 -10.95 7.42
C LYS A 53 -6.30 -10.00 6.40
N GLY A 54 -5.51 -9.59 5.40
CA GLY A 54 -5.94 -8.59 4.43
C GLY A 54 -5.38 -8.80 3.04
N SER A 55 -6.07 -8.21 2.07
CA SER A 55 -5.54 -8.12 0.70
C SER A 55 -4.21 -7.37 0.69
N PRO A 56 -3.38 -7.63 -0.30
CA PRO A 56 -2.08 -6.96 -0.45
C PRO A 56 -2.15 -5.44 -0.26
N PHE A 57 -3.07 -4.79 -0.95
CA PHE A 57 -3.21 -3.35 -0.89
C PHE A 57 -3.61 -2.85 0.51
N ALA A 58 -4.65 -3.43 1.08
CA ALA A 58 -5.15 -3.02 2.40
C ALA A 58 -4.14 -3.30 3.52
N LEU A 59 -3.40 -4.41 3.43
CA LEU A 59 -2.35 -4.74 4.39
C LEU A 59 -1.17 -3.76 4.30
N SER A 60 -0.75 -3.38 3.08
CA SER A 60 0.31 -2.39 2.86
C SER A 60 -0.10 -1.01 3.37
N LEU A 61 -1.35 -0.61 3.16
CA LEU A 61 -1.90 0.64 3.70
C LEU A 61 -1.92 0.61 5.23
N LEU A 62 -2.37 -0.48 5.84
CA LEU A 62 -2.38 -0.61 7.30
C LEU A 62 -0.96 -0.57 7.87
N TYR A 63 -0.01 -1.26 7.23
CA TYR A 63 1.40 -1.24 7.61
C TYR A 63 1.97 0.19 7.55
N PHE A 64 1.71 0.91 6.47
CA PHE A 64 2.10 2.31 6.30
C PHE A 64 1.54 3.19 7.43
N ILE A 65 0.23 3.08 7.72
CA ILE A 65 -0.41 3.85 8.80
C ILE A 65 0.28 3.56 10.15
N VAL A 66 0.54 2.29 10.47
CA VAL A 66 1.19 1.90 11.73
C VAL A 66 2.63 2.42 11.79
N ALA A 67 3.37 2.39 10.67
CA ALA A 67 4.72 2.95 10.57
C ALA A 67 4.72 4.47 10.84
N GLN A 68 3.77 5.20 10.25
CA GLN A 68 3.62 6.65 10.47
C GLN A 68 3.26 6.96 11.94
N VAL A 69 2.34 6.21 12.54
CA VAL A 69 1.98 6.36 13.97
C VAL A 69 3.19 6.06 14.88
N ALA A 70 4.06 5.15 14.48
CA ALA A 70 5.30 4.84 15.18
C ALA A 70 6.42 5.89 14.94
N GLY A 71 6.17 6.93 14.14
CA GLY A 71 7.14 7.98 13.82
C GLY A 71 8.24 7.56 12.84
N LEU A 72 8.05 6.45 12.12
CA LEU A 72 9.01 5.99 11.12
C LEU A 72 8.85 6.75 9.80
N PRO A 73 9.93 7.15 9.14
CA PRO A 73 9.90 7.82 7.84
C PRO A 73 9.65 6.81 6.69
N VAL A 74 8.55 6.08 6.81
CA VAL A 74 8.06 5.15 5.79
C VAL A 74 7.01 5.87 4.95
N TYR A 75 7.20 5.88 3.64
CA TYR A 75 6.30 6.55 2.69
C TYR A 75 5.88 5.58 1.59
N PRO A 76 4.73 5.81 0.94
CA PRO A 76 4.32 5.03 -0.21
C PRO A 76 5.12 5.46 -1.44
N LEU A 77 5.78 4.53 -2.11
CA LEU A 77 6.28 4.67 -3.46
C LEU A 77 5.17 4.21 -4.40
N CYS A 78 4.48 5.18 -4.99
CA CYS A 78 3.30 4.96 -5.82
C CYS A 78 3.69 4.76 -7.28
N PHE A 79 3.00 3.86 -7.95
CA PHE A 79 3.10 3.57 -9.38
C PHE A 79 1.70 3.17 -9.91
N THR A 80 1.55 3.06 -11.22
CA THR A 80 0.29 2.62 -11.82
C THR A 80 -0.11 1.24 -11.29
N GLY A 81 -1.27 1.16 -10.65
CA GLY A 81 -1.82 -0.08 -10.09
C GLY A 81 -1.47 -0.37 -8.62
N GLY A 82 -0.66 0.46 -7.94
CA GLY A 82 -0.39 0.22 -6.53
C GLY A 82 0.72 1.05 -5.90
N PHE A 83 1.20 0.58 -4.79
CA PHE A 83 2.33 1.19 -4.10
C PHE A 83 3.13 0.16 -3.28
N VAL A 84 4.36 0.50 -2.97
CA VAL A 84 5.24 -0.23 -2.05
C VAL A 84 5.69 0.70 -0.93
N PRO A 85 5.60 0.32 0.33
CA PRO A 85 6.19 1.09 1.41
C PRO A 85 7.72 1.15 1.29
N VAL A 86 8.29 2.35 1.39
CA VAL A 86 9.73 2.59 1.34
C VAL A 86 10.19 3.39 2.54
N TYR A 87 11.38 3.09 3.04
CA TYR A 87 12.02 3.89 4.09
C TYR A 87 12.83 5.01 3.44
N VAL A 88 12.57 6.26 3.84
CA VAL A 88 13.18 7.44 3.25
C VAL A 88 13.98 8.21 4.30
N GLU A 89 15.23 8.53 4.00
CA GLU A 89 16.07 9.36 4.83
C GLU A 89 16.83 10.36 3.95
N ASN A 90 16.89 11.63 4.37
CA ASN A 90 17.51 12.71 3.62
C ASN A 90 17.02 12.78 2.16
N ASP A 91 15.69 12.63 1.97
CA ASP A 91 15.00 12.59 0.67
C ASP A 91 15.48 11.48 -0.28
N LYS A 92 16.12 10.44 0.25
CA LYS A 92 16.53 9.26 -0.52
C LYS A 92 15.85 8.02 0.01
N ILE A 93 15.41 7.16 -0.90
CA ILE A 93 14.95 5.82 -0.56
C ILE A 93 16.17 5.01 -0.14
N LEU A 94 16.18 4.54 1.11
CA LEU A 94 17.24 3.65 1.61
C LEU A 94 16.95 2.19 1.30
N PHE A 95 15.68 1.80 1.45
CA PHE A 95 15.24 0.43 1.17
C PHE A 95 13.72 0.36 1.01
N ASN A 96 13.29 -0.73 0.43
CA ASN A 96 11.89 -1.07 0.22
C ASN A 96 11.44 -2.12 1.23
N ILE A 97 10.14 -2.18 1.52
CA ILE A 97 9.55 -3.09 2.50
C ILE A 97 8.52 -3.97 1.83
N ASN A 98 8.80 -5.27 1.75
CA ASN A 98 7.88 -6.25 1.17
C ASN A 98 6.85 -6.71 2.19
N VAL A 99 5.71 -6.04 2.23
CA VAL A 99 4.63 -6.34 3.19
C VAL A 99 4.03 -7.74 2.97
N PHE A 100 4.12 -8.31 1.77
CA PHE A 100 3.64 -9.68 1.48
C PHE A 100 4.53 -10.77 2.09
N HIS A 101 5.83 -10.49 2.20
CA HIS A 101 6.81 -11.37 2.82
C HIS A 101 7.22 -10.86 4.21
N GLN A 102 6.21 -10.55 5.04
CA GLN A 102 6.37 -10.18 6.46
C GLN A 102 7.32 -8.99 6.69
N GLY A 103 7.31 -8.01 5.78
CA GLY A 103 8.12 -6.81 5.90
C GLY A 103 9.60 -7.03 5.55
N GLU A 104 9.92 -8.05 4.76
CA GLU A 104 11.27 -8.28 4.25
C GLU A 104 11.84 -7.01 3.62
N ILE A 105 13.04 -6.65 4.05
CA ILE A 105 13.73 -5.46 3.56
C ILE A 105 14.58 -5.82 2.35
N PHE A 106 14.47 -5.04 1.29
CA PHE A 106 15.29 -5.21 0.09
C PHE A 106 15.78 -3.87 -0.46
N VAL A 107 17.03 -3.87 -0.92
CA VAL A 107 17.70 -2.69 -1.48
C VAL A 107 17.77 -2.87 -3.00
N GLU A 108 16.64 -2.84 -3.66
CA GLU A 108 16.60 -2.90 -5.11
C GLU A 108 16.18 -1.54 -5.68
N ASN A 109 17.07 -0.93 -6.46
CA ASN A 109 16.81 0.39 -7.04
C ASN A 109 15.82 0.34 -8.22
N ASN A 110 15.35 -0.86 -8.58
CA ASN A 110 14.46 -1.05 -9.72
C ASN A 110 13.18 -1.80 -9.36
N ILE A 111 12.32 -1.12 -8.62
CA ILE A 111 10.98 -1.61 -8.28
C ILE A 111 10.18 -2.00 -9.53
N SER A 112 10.38 -1.27 -10.64
CA SER A 112 9.74 -1.59 -11.91
C SER A 112 10.03 -3.03 -12.33
N ASN A 113 11.29 -3.45 -12.27
CA ASN A 113 11.66 -4.83 -12.61
C ASN A 113 11.08 -5.84 -11.62
N MET A 114 11.07 -5.54 -10.33
CA MET A 114 10.49 -6.43 -9.32
C MET A 114 8.99 -6.63 -9.57
N VAL A 115 8.24 -5.55 -9.73
CA VAL A 115 6.79 -5.60 -9.98
C VAL A 115 6.49 -6.30 -11.30
N LYS A 116 7.24 -6.01 -12.37
CA LYS A 116 7.12 -6.68 -13.67
C LYS A 116 7.42 -8.17 -13.58
N THR A 117 8.47 -8.56 -12.87
CA THR A 117 8.84 -9.97 -12.68
C THR A 117 7.76 -10.70 -11.90
N GLN A 118 7.24 -10.09 -10.85
CA GLN A 118 6.16 -10.68 -10.05
C GLN A 118 4.86 -10.78 -10.85
N ALA A 119 4.48 -9.74 -11.59
CA ALA A 119 3.32 -9.76 -12.48
C ALA A 119 3.46 -10.80 -13.60
N ALA A 120 4.65 -10.91 -14.21
CA ALA A 120 4.93 -11.90 -15.25
C ALA A 120 4.84 -13.34 -14.73
N SER A 121 5.28 -13.60 -13.49
CA SER A 121 5.09 -14.91 -12.84
C SER A 121 3.62 -15.29 -12.66
N MET A 122 2.74 -14.29 -12.70
CA MET A 122 1.28 -14.43 -12.59
C MET A 122 0.58 -14.40 -13.97
N GLY A 123 1.35 -14.33 -15.07
CA GLY A 123 0.82 -14.23 -16.43
C GLY A 123 0.24 -12.84 -16.76
N VAL A 124 0.56 -11.81 -15.98
CA VAL A 124 0.09 -10.45 -16.18
C VAL A 124 1.23 -9.57 -16.68
N ASN A 125 0.98 -8.79 -17.73
CA ASN A 125 1.92 -7.77 -18.18
C ASN A 125 1.48 -6.42 -17.61
N VAL A 126 2.34 -5.79 -16.82
CA VAL A 126 2.06 -4.52 -16.15
C VAL A 126 3.07 -3.47 -16.56
N ASP A 127 2.61 -2.37 -17.10
CA ASP A 127 3.40 -1.15 -17.19
C ASP A 127 3.12 -0.29 -15.96
N ILE A 128 4.10 -0.14 -15.09
CA ILE A 128 3.94 0.61 -13.83
C ILE A 128 4.25 2.10 -13.96
N GLY A 129 4.63 2.55 -15.17
CA GLY A 129 5.02 3.94 -15.37
C GLY A 129 6.19 4.37 -14.48
N GLU A 130 6.24 5.64 -14.14
CA GLU A 130 7.23 6.20 -13.21
C GLU A 130 6.76 6.02 -11.75
N ALA A 131 7.63 5.45 -10.92
CA ALA A 131 7.34 5.28 -9.50
C ALA A 131 7.78 6.54 -8.72
N VAL A 132 6.85 7.13 -7.94
CA VAL A 132 7.07 8.39 -7.21
C VAL A 132 6.71 8.24 -5.74
N VAL A 133 7.60 8.68 -4.85
CA VAL A 133 7.31 8.76 -3.41
C VAL A 133 6.27 9.85 -3.18
N LYS A 134 5.15 9.50 -2.55
CA LYS A 134 4.09 10.43 -2.17
C LYS A 134 4.10 10.68 -0.68
N LYS A 135 3.98 11.97 -0.30
CA LYS A 135 3.92 12.42 1.10
C LYS A 135 2.57 13.09 1.42
N ASP A 136 1.65 13.02 0.50
CA ASP A 136 0.32 13.65 0.56
C ASP A 136 -0.80 12.60 0.73
N HIS A 137 -2.04 13.03 0.56
CA HIS A 137 -3.22 12.18 0.68
C HIS A 137 -3.47 11.24 -0.53
N SER A 138 -2.60 11.24 -1.54
CA SER A 138 -2.77 10.40 -2.75
C SER A 138 -3.01 8.93 -2.43
N ILE A 139 -2.37 8.40 -1.37
CA ILE A 139 -2.56 7.01 -0.95
C ILE A 139 -4.01 6.72 -0.50
N LEU A 140 -4.70 7.71 0.07
CA LEU A 140 -6.11 7.56 0.45
C LEU A 140 -7.00 7.52 -0.78
N VAL A 141 -6.71 8.36 -1.76
CA VAL A 141 -7.42 8.35 -3.05
C VAL A 141 -7.21 7.01 -3.75
N MET A 142 -5.97 6.52 -3.85
CA MET A 142 -5.67 5.20 -4.43
C MET A 142 -6.43 4.07 -3.72
N TYR A 143 -6.57 4.15 -2.40
CA TYR A 143 -7.35 3.17 -1.66
C TYR A 143 -8.86 3.27 -1.96
N LEU A 144 -9.39 4.48 -2.08
CA LEU A 144 -10.79 4.70 -2.46
C LEU A 144 -11.06 4.17 -3.89
N GLU A 145 -10.20 4.45 -4.86
CA GLU A 145 -10.30 3.89 -6.21
C GLU A 145 -10.25 2.36 -6.20
N PHE A 146 -9.37 1.78 -5.41
CA PHE A 146 -9.30 0.33 -5.24
C PHE A 146 -10.60 -0.25 -4.67
N LEU A 147 -11.18 0.38 -3.65
CA LEU A 147 -12.48 -0.03 -3.10
C LEU A 147 -13.60 0.15 -4.12
N GLN A 148 -13.61 1.26 -4.87
CA GLN A 148 -14.59 1.51 -5.92
C GLN A 148 -14.61 0.39 -6.96
N MET A 149 -13.43 -0.06 -7.40
CA MET A 149 -13.30 -1.20 -8.32
C MET A 149 -13.92 -2.48 -7.72
N LEU A 150 -13.72 -2.74 -6.43
CA LEU A 150 -14.28 -3.91 -5.76
C LEU A 150 -15.81 -3.82 -5.61
N TYR A 151 -16.34 -2.63 -5.29
CA TYR A 151 -17.78 -2.39 -5.21
C TYR A 151 -18.45 -2.45 -6.59
N SER A 152 -17.77 -1.99 -7.65
CA SER A 152 -18.22 -2.16 -9.03
C SER A 152 -18.48 -3.63 -9.36
N ASN A 153 -17.54 -4.50 -8.98
CA ASN A 153 -17.67 -5.93 -9.21
C ASN A 153 -18.80 -6.58 -8.37
N SER A 154 -19.21 -5.96 -7.27
CA SER A 154 -20.31 -6.42 -6.42
C SER A 154 -21.69 -5.91 -6.86
N GLY A 155 -21.75 -4.93 -7.76
CA GLY A 155 -22.98 -4.30 -8.22
C GLY A 155 -23.57 -3.27 -7.24
N ASP A 156 -22.84 -2.84 -6.21
CA ASP A 156 -23.26 -1.81 -5.26
C ASP A 156 -22.94 -0.41 -5.80
N SER A 157 -23.83 0.09 -6.66
CA SER A 157 -23.70 1.40 -7.30
C SER A 157 -23.84 2.59 -6.33
N VAL A 158 -24.55 2.41 -5.23
CA VAL A 158 -24.74 3.50 -4.23
C VAL A 158 -23.41 3.78 -3.54
N THR A 159 -22.76 2.74 -3.02
CA THR A 159 -21.44 2.89 -2.38
C THR A 159 -20.37 3.38 -3.36
N GLN A 160 -20.48 3.02 -4.65
CA GLN A 160 -19.59 3.57 -5.69
C GLN A 160 -19.72 5.08 -5.83
N MET A 161 -20.94 5.60 -5.85
CA MET A 161 -21.18 7.05 -5.94
C MET A 161 -20.66 7.78 -4.70
N ASP A 162 -20.88 7.24 -3.50
CA ASP A 162 -20.35 7.81 -2.26
C ASP A 162 -18.81 7.86 -2.28
N ILE A 163 -18.16 6.87 -2.87
CA ILE A 163 -16.70 6.84 -3.04
C ILE A 163 -16.25 7.89 -4.07
N ASP A 164 -16.96 8.05 -5.17
CA ASP A 164 -16.69 9.10 -6.16
C ASP A 164 -16.75 10.48 -5.55
N ASP A 165 -17.81 10.78 -4.80
CA ASP A 165 -17.96 12.04 -4.08
C ASP A 165 -16.80 12.28 -3.11
N ALA A 166 -16.35 11.23 -2.42
CA ALA A 166 -15.19 11.32 -1.52
C ALA A 166 -13.89 11.60 -2.28
N ILE A 167 -13.68 10.98 -3.44
CA ILE A 167 -12.50 11.24 -4.28
C ILE A 167 -12.52 12.68 -4.83
N GLU A 168 -13.68 13.17 -5.28
CA GLU A 168 -13.82 14.55 -5.72
C GLU A 168 -13.53 15.55 -4.59
N ALA A 169 -14.00 15.28 -3.38
CA ALA A 169 -13.71 16.10 -2.20
C ALA A 169 -12.20 16.13 -1.86
N LEU A 170 -11.45 15.10 -2.24
CA LEU A 170 -9.99 15.04 -2.11
C LEU A 170 -9.23 15.62 -3.33
N GLY A 171 -9.92 16.27 -4.28
CA GLY A 171 -9.33 16.96 -5.41
C GLY A 171 -9.54 16.28 -6.76
N GLY A 172 -10.31 15.19 -6.84
CA GLY A 172 -10.78 14.54 -8.06
C GLY A 172 -9.71 13.79 -8.88
N LYS A 173 -8.43 13.88 -8.51
CA LYS A 173 -7.35 13.22 -9.25
C LYS A 173 -7.36 11.71 -9.02
N ARG A 174 -7.25 10.94 -10.11
CA ARG A 174 -7.16 9.48 -10.11
C ARG A 174 -5.70 9.01 -10.22
N TYR A 175 -5.38 7.86 -9.65
CA TYR A 175 -4.02 7.32 -9.60
C TYR A 175 -3.91 5.86 -10.03
N LEU A 176 -5.00 5.08 -9.93
CA LEU A 176 -5.03 3.67 -10.32
C LEU A 176 -5.64 3.47 -11.71
N THR A 177 -6.55 4.33 -12.11
CA THR A 177 -7.15 4.32 -13.45
C THR A 177 -6.20 4.97 -14.44
N ILE A 178 -5.86 4.27 -15.51
CA ILE A 178 -5.24 4.89 -16.67
C ILE A 178 -6.36 5.70 -17.32
N GLU A 179 -6.27 7.03 -17.28
CA GLU A 179 -7.10 7.85 -18.16
C GLU A 179 -6.74 7.44 -19.58
N SER A 180 -7.65 6.77 -20.27
CA SER A 180 -7.53 6.61 -21.71
C SER A 180 -7.62 8.01 -22.31
N ASP A 181 -6.55 8.45 -22.99
CA ASP A 181 -6.51 9.70 -23.77
C ASP A 181 -7.51 9.60 -24.96
N GLU A 182 -8.80 9.52 -24.66
CA GLU A 182 -9.89 9.43 -25.67
C GLU A 182 -10.73 10.70 -25.76
N ASP A 183 -10.22 11.85 -25.32
CA ASP A 183 -10.88 13.14 -25.52
C ASP A 183 -9.97 14.20 -26.18
N GLU A 184 -9.27 13.83 -27.27
CA GLU A 184 -8.79 14.79 -28.26
C GLU A 184 -9.32 14.44 -29.65
N TRP A 185 -10.55 14.88 -29.94
CA TRP A 185 -11.06 15.08 -31.32
C TRP A 185 -11.78 16.41 -31.43
#